data_b8ea6fdf43444ebc7793cc207889e267
#
_entry.id   b8ea6fdf43444ebc7793cc207889e267
#
_cell.length_a   1.000
_cell.length_b   1.000
_cell.length_c   1.000
_cell.angle_alpha   90.00
_cell.angle_beta   90.00
_cell.angle_gamma   90.00
#
_symmetry.space_group_name_H-M   'P 1'
#
loop_
_entity.id
_entity.type
_entity.pdbx_description
1 polymer ?
#
loop_
_entity_poly.entity_id
_entity_poly.type
_entity_poly.pdbx_seq_one_letter_code
_entity_poly.pdbx_strand_id
1 'polypeptide(L)'
;MCLLKRGDNLKILVVDDEVNIRNVIKEYAKFEGYEVEEAGNGMQAVEICKEKDFDIIIMDVMMPKLDGFSAIKEIRKTKNIPVLMLSARGEEYDKLFGFEIGIDDYVVKPFSPKEVMARVAAITSRVKNNSKTKKEDKYVFEGLEIDLLGRVVVVDGEKKELTPKEYDLLVYLIKNKNIALSREKILNEVWGYDFFGEDRTVDTHVKMLRNSIGKYRDKITTIRGMGYKFEE
;
A
#
# COMPACT_ATOMS: atom_id res chain seq x y z
N MET A 1 -5.11 8.12 -29.22
CA MET A 1 -6.29 7.35 -28.78
C MET A 1 -5.82 5.94 -28.48
N CYS A 2 -5.29 5.73 -27.28
CA CYS A 2 -4.70 4.46 -26.86
C CYS A 2 -5.81 3.65 -26.18
N LEU A 3 -6.27 2.59 -26.86
CA LEU A 3 -7.21 1.61 -26.31
C LEU A 3 -6.48 0.78 -25.26
N LEU A 4 -6.53 1.20 -24.00
CA LEU A 4 -6.18 0.34 -22.88
C LEU A 4 -7.15 -0.83 -22.86
N LYS A 5 -6.61 -2.04 -22.94
CA LYS A 5 -7.35 -3.28 -22.85
C LYS A 5 -8.18 -3.28 -21.55
N ARG A 6 -9.49 -3.25 -21.68
CA ARG A 6 -10.46 -3.61 -20.64
C ARG A 6 -10.16 -5.05 -20.23
N GLY A 7 -9.64 -5.23 -19.05
CA GLY A 7 -9.42 -6.55 -18.47
C GLY A 7 -8.99 -6.40 -17.04
N ASP A 8 -9.94 -6.41 -16.19
CA ASP A 8 -10.01 -6.74 -14.77
C ASP A 8 -10.90 -5.72 -14.04
N ASN A 9 -12.07 -6.19 -13.65
CA ASN A 9 -13.08 -5.44 -12.92
C ASN A 9 -12.59 -5.21 -11.48
N LEU A 10 -11.82 -4.12 -11.27
CA LEU A 10 -11.34 -3.77 -9.93
C LEU A 10 -12.51 -3.37 -9.04
N LYS A 11 -12.53 -3.88 -7.81
CA LYS A 11 -13.50 -3.52 -6.79
C LYS A 11 -12.91 -2.50 -5.84
N ILE A 12 -13.48 -1.31 -5.80
CA ILE A 12 -13.03 -0.18 -5.00
C ILE A 12 -14.05 0.10 -3.89
N LEU A 13 -13.57 0.24 -2.65
CA LEU A 13 -14.37 0.81 -1.57
C LEU A 13 -14.03 2.28 -1.42
N VAL A 14 -15.02 3.17 -1.57
CA VAL A 14 -14.88 4.62 -1.37
C VAL A 14 -15.51 5.01 -0.04
N VAL A 15 -14.70 5.59 0.86
CA VAL A 15 -15.11 5.93 2.22
C VAL A 15 -14.84 7.42 2.46
N ASP A 16 -15.90 8.19 2.61
CA ASP A 16 -15.86 9.63 2.87
C ASP A 16 -17.25 10.00 3.45
N ASP A 17 -17.35 10.91 4.40
CA ASP A 17 -18.64 11.33 4.96
C ASP A 17 -19.38 12.28 4.01
N GLU A 18 -18.66 12.98 3.12
CA GLU A 18 -19.23 13.86 2.10
C GLU A 18 -19.76 13.07 0.90
N VAL A 19 -21.09 13.01 0.76
CA VAL A 19 -21.78 12.32 -0.36
C VAL A 19 -21.29 12.81 -1.73
N ASN A 20 -21.02 14.11 -1.87
CA ASN A 20 -20.56 14.69 -3.13
C ASN A 20 -19.18 14.15 -3.54
N ILE A 21 -18.26 13.99 -2.60
CA ILE A 21 -16.92 13.45 -2.84
C ILE A 21 -17.05 11.99 -3.28
N ARG A 22 -17.84 11.19 -2.57
CA ARG A 22 -18.08 9.79 -2.96
C ARG A 22 -18.67 9.68 -4.37
N ASN A 23 -19.67 10.49 -4.68
CA ASN A 23 -20.31 10.50 -6.01
C ASN A 23 -19.31 10.83 -7.12
N VAL A 24 -18.49 11.85 -6.93
CA VAL A 24 -17.49 12.25 -7.93
C VAL A 24 -16.47 11.14 -8.16
N ILE A 25 -15.92 10.56 -7.11
CA ILE A 25 -14.96 9.46 -7.23
C ILE A 25 -15.62 8.24 -7.89
N LYS A 26 -16.85 7.88 -7.49
CA LYS A 26 -17.61 6.77 -8.05
C LYS A 26 -17.87 6.92 -9.56
N GLU A 27 -18.27 8.10 -10.02
CA GLU A 27 -18.53 8.32 -11.45
C GLU A 27 -17.23 8.18 -12.28
N TYR A 28 -16.12 8.71 -11.81
CA TYR A 28 -14.83 8.53 -12.48
C TYR A 28 -14.35 7.07 -12.45
N ALA A 29 -14.49 6.38 -11.33
CA ALA A 29 -14.14 4.97 -11.21
C ALA A 29 -14.99 4.08 -12.15
N LYS A 30 -16.30 4.33 -12.25
CA LYS A 30 -17.16 3.64 -13.19
C LYS A 30 -16.79 3.92 -14.65
N PHE A 31 -16.39 5.15 -14.97
CA PHE A 31 -15.91 5.50 -16.31
C PHE A 31 -14.66 4.70 -16.70
N GLU A 32 -13.77 4.42 -15.73
CA GLU A 32 -12.61 3.53 -15.92
C GLU A 32 -12.99 2.03 -15.93
N GLY A 33 -14.25 1.68 -15.66
CA GLY A 33 -14.75 0.31 -15.67
C GLY A 33 -14.59 -0.43 -14.35
N TYR A 34 -14.45 0.28 -13.23
CA TYR A 34 -14.30 -0.28 -11.89
C TYR A 34 -15.66 -0.47 -11.20
N GLU A 35 -15.79 -1.50 -10.37
CA GLU A 35 -16.90 -1.67 -9.44
C GLU A 35 -16.65 -0.83 -8.19
N VAL A 36 -17.67 -0.09 -7.72
CA VAL A 36 -17.54 0.78 -6.56
C VAL A 36 -18.60 0.47 -5.54
N GLU A 37 -18.18 0.30 -4.31
CA GLU A 37 -18.99 0.29 -3.12
C GLU A 37 -18.66 1.52 -2.25
N GLU A 38 -19.63 2.01 -1.49
CA GLU A 38 -19.51 3.26 -0.72
C GLU A 38 -19.74 3.02 0.76
N ALA A 39 -19.01 3.75 1.60
CA ALA A 39 -19.25 3.86 3.03
C ALA A 39 -19.19 5.35 3.45
N GLY A 40 -20.08 5.76 4.33
CA GLY A 40 -20.15 7.15 4.81
C GLY A 40 -19.37 7.41 6.11
N ASN A 41 -18.67 6.43 6.65
CA ASN A 41 -17.79 6.55 7.82
C ASN A 41 -16.93 5.28 8.00
N GLY A 42 -15.93 5.37 8.86
CA GLY A 42 -15.00 4.27 9.12
C GLY A 42 -15.66 3.01 9.68
N MET A 43 -16.71 3.12 10.51
CA MET A 43 -17.40 1.95 11.06
C MET A 43 -18.07 1.12 9.95
N GLN A 44 -18.77 1.78 9.02
CA GLN A 44 -19.36 1.10 7.86
C GLN A 44 -18.29 0.44 6.99
N ALA A 45 -17.15 1.11 6.77
CA ALA A 45 -16.05 0.54 6.00
C ALA A 45 -15.52 -0.75 6.64
N VAL A 46 -15.33 -0.77 7.95
CA VAL A 46 -14.89 -1.98 8.69
C VAL A 46 -15.89 -3.12 8.53
N GLU A 47 -17.20 -2.85 8.67
CA GLU A 47 -18.26 -3.86 8.51
C GLU A 47 -18.28 -4.43 7.09
N ILE A 48 -18.26 -3.55 6.07
CA ILE A 48 -18.25 -3.96 4.66
C ILE A 48 -17.01 -4.81 4.35
N CYS A 49 -15.84 -4.42 4.86
CA CYS A 49 -14.59 -5.16 4.66
C CYS A 49 -14.57 -6.53 5.36
N LYS A 50 -15.38 -6.78 6.38
CA LYS A 50 -15.52 -8.12 6.97
C LYS A 50 -16.22 -9.09 6.02
N GLU A 51 -17.20 -8.59 5.28
CA GLU A 51 -18.07 -9.42 4.42
C GLU A 51 -17.56 -9.54 2.98
N LYS A 52 -16.87 -8.51 2.48
CA LYS A 52 -16.49 -8.39 1.06
C LYS A 52 -15.01 -8.10 0.90
N ASP A 53 -14.47 -8.51 -0.26
CA ASP A 53 -13.09 -8.24 -0.66
C ASP A 53 -13.05 -7.08 -1.66
N PHE A 54 -12.01 -6.25 -1.52
CA PHE A 54 -11.73 -5.11 -2.39
C PHE A 54 -10.27 -5.14 -2.84
N ASP A 55 -10.03 -4.62 -4.04
CA ASP A 55 -8.67 -4.47 -4.60
C ASP A 55 -7.96 -3.23 -4.03
N ILE A 56 -8.73 -2.22 -3.60
CA ILE A 56 -8.23 -0.99 -2.99
C ILE A 56 -9.35 -0.28 -2.20
N ILE A 57 -8.95 0.41 -1.14
CA ILE A 57 -9.80 1.32 -0.37
C ILE A 57 -9.34 2.75 -0.62
N ILE A 58 -10.26 3.65 -0.98
CA ILE A 58 -10.06 5.10 -0.95
C ILE A 58 -10.73 5.60 0.32
N MET A 59 -9.95 6.16 1.26
CA MET A 59 -10.39 6.45 2.63
C MET A 59 -10.12 7.90 2.99
N ASP A 60 -11.15 8.65 3.39
CA ASP A 60 -10.95 9.95 4.02
C ASP A 60 -10.36 9.81 5.42
N VAL A 61 -9.48 10.73 5.80
CA VAL A 61 -8.90 10.79 7.15
C VAL A 61 -9.94 11.20 8.17
N MET A 62 -10.61 12.33 7.92
CA MET A 62 -11.47 12.99 8.89
C MET A 62 -12.93 12.64 8.68
N MET A 63 -13.43 11.69 9.44
CA MET A 63 -14.84 11.27 9.38
C MET A 63 -15.46 11.13 10.76
N PRO A 64 -16.78 11.34 10.90
CA PRO A 64 -17.49 11.11 12.15
C PRO A 64 -17.54 9.63 12.51
N LYS A 65 -17.77 9.32 13.80
CA LYS A 65 -17.89 8.00 14.42
C LYS A 65 -16.56 7.27 14.53
N LEU A 66 -15.90 6.95 13.41
CA LEU A 66 -14.58 6.32 13.36
C LEU A 66 -13.80 6.98 12.23
N ASP A 67 -12.68 7.60 12.57
CA ASP A 67 -11.76 8.23 11.62
C ASP A 67 -11.09 7.20 10.70
N GLY A 68 -10.52 7.68 9.59
CA GLY A 68 -9.94 6.81 8.58
C GLY A 68 -8.76 5.98 9.08
N PHE A 69 -7.88 6.55 9.93
CA PHE A 69 -6.73 5.82 10.46
C PHE A 69 -7.16 4.69 11.39
N SER A 70 -8.10 4.97 12.28
CA SER A 70 -8.67 3.98 13.19
C SER A 70 -9.40 2.87 12.41
N ALA A 71 -10.12 3.23 11.35
CA ALA A 71 -10.80 2.27 10.48
C ALA A 71 -9.81 1.33 9.78
N ILE A 72 -8.72 1.89 9.21
CA ILE A 72 -7.68 1.08 8.56
C ILE A 72 -6.99 0.16 9.56
N LYS A 73 -6.69 0.63 10.76
CA LYS A 73 -6.11 -0.20 11.82
C LYS A 73 -7.00 -1.40 12.17
N GLU A 74 -8.32 -1.21 12.22
CA GLU A 74 -9.26 -2.32 12.44
C GLU A 74 -9.33 -3.27 11.24
N ILE A 75 -9.39 -2.75 10.02
CA ILE A 75 -9.39 -3.57 8.79
C ILE A 75 -8.11 -4.41 8.70
N ARG A 76 -6.96 -3.84 9.04
CA ARG A 76 -5.65 -4.52 9.01
C ARG A 76 -5.55 -5.72 9.97
N LYS A 77 -6.43 -5.84 10.97
CA LYS A 77 -6.47 -7.05 11.83
C LYS A 77 -6.90 -8.31 11.07
N THR A 78 -7.61 -8.15 9.96
CA THR A 78 -8.21 -9.28 9.23
C THR A 78 -7.89 -9.28 7.73
N LYS A 79 -7.62 -8.14 7.14
CA LYS A 79 -7.39 -8.00 5.68
C LYS A 79 -6.28 -7.02 5.37
N ASN A 80 -5.52 -7.35 4.35
CA ASN A 80 -4.38 -6.55 3.89
C ASN A 80 -4.68 -5.90 2.53
N ILE A 81 -5.71 -5.04 2.51
CA ILE A 81 -6.17 -4.35 1.30
C ILE A 81 -5.35 -3.08 1.10
N PRO A 82 -4.86 -2.76 -0.12
CA PRO A 82 -4.21 -1.49 -0.42
C PRO A 82 -5.10 -0.29 -0.07
N VAL A 83 -4.49 0.80 0.40
CA VAL A 83 -5.21 1.99 0.87
C VAL A 83 -4.63 3.27 0.27
N LEU A 84 -5.49 4.06 -0.36
CA LEU A 84 -5.24 5.44 -0.76
C LEU A 84 -5.98 6.37 0.20
N MET A 85 -5.25 7.17 1.00
CA MET A 85 -5.87 8.12 1.93
C MET A 85 -6.18 9.44 1.25
N LEU A 86 -7.31 10.04 1.60
CA LEU A 86 -7.65 11.42 1.27
C LEU A 86 -7.45 12.29 2.52
N SER A 87 -6.65 13.35 2.46
CA SER A 87 -6.35 14.18 3.62
C SER A 87 -6.54 15.67 3.33
N ALA A 88 -6.85 16.48 4.34
CA ALA A 88 -6.86 17.93 4.23
C ALA A 88 -5.42 18.48 4.18
N ARG A 89 -5.25 19.65 3.54
CA ARG A 89 -3.95 20.32 3.41
C ARG A 89 -3.46 20.82 4.78
N GLY A 90 -2.27 20.39 5.21
CA GLY A 90 -1.60 20.95 6.39
C GLY A 90 -1.26 19.98 7.52
N GLU A 91 -1.70 18.74 7.45
CA GLU A 91 -1.45 17.74 8.49
C GLU A 91 -0.25 16.86 8.13
N GLU A 92 0.96 17.42 8.31
CA GLU A 92 2.22 16.69 8.14
C GLU A 92 2.31 15.51 9.13
N TYR A 93 1.65 15.64 10.28
CA TYR A 93 1.50 14.57 11.27
C TYR A 93 0.67 13.38 10.74
N ASP A 94 -0.37 13.64 9.96
CA ASP A 94 -1.21 12.57 9.39
C ASP A 94 -0.46 11.72 8.38
N LYS A 95 0.48 12.31 7.65
CA LYS A 95 1.33 11.58 6.69
C LYS A 95 2.25 10.59 7.41
N LEU A 96 2.93 11.02 8.47
CA LEU A 96 3.83 10.16 9.24
C LEU A 96 3.07 9.04 9.96
N PHE A 97 1.92 9.37 10.57
CA PHE A 97 1.07 8.40 11.26
C PHE A 97 0.42 7.42 10.27
N GLY A 98 -0.03 7.91 9.11
CA GLY A 98 -0.60 7.07 8.05
C GLY A 98 0.39 6.04 7.54
N PHE A 99 1.65 6.40 7.35
CA PHE A 99 2.69 5.45 6.96
C PHE A 99 2.99 4.41 8.04
N GLU A 100 2.88 4.76 9.33
CA GLU A 100 3.05 3.80 10.43
C GLU A 100 1.96 2.71 10.45
N ILE A 101 0.77 2.98 9.94
CA ILE A 101 -0.31 1.98 9.83
C ILE A 101 -0.36 1.28 8.46
N GLY A 102 0.61 1.57 7.56
CA GLY A 102 0.78 0.88 6.29
C GLY A 102 -0.18 1.29 5.19
N ILE A 103 -0.45 2.58 5.02
CA ILE A 103 -1.13 3.11 3.83
C ILE A 103 -0.18 3.09 2.62
N ASP A 104 -0.74 2.98 1.42
CA ASP A 104 0.04 2.84 0.19
C ASP A 104 0.38 4.19 -0.46
N ASP A 105 -0.54 5.15 -0.38
CA ASP A 105 -0.35 6.52 -0.87
C ASP A 105 -1.42 7.45 -0.25
N TYR A 106 -1.27 8.75 -0.46
CA TYR A 106 -2.25 9.75 -0.03
C TYR A 106 -2.47 10.83 -1.11
N VAL A 107 -3.64 11.46 -1.06
CA VAL A 107 -4.02 12.60 -1.90
C VAL A 107 -4.53 13.71 -1.03
N VAL A 108 -4.03 14.93 -1.27
CA VAL A 108 -4.42 16.12 -0.50
C VAL A 108 -5.67 16.75 -1.11
N LYS A 109 -6.69 17.04 -0.29
CA LYS A 109 -7.87 17.83 -0.69
C LYS A 109 -7.50 19.34 -0.79
N PRO A 110 -7.96 20.09 -1.82
CA PRO A 110 -8.80 19.61 -2.94
C PRO A 110 -7.98 18.87 -4.01
N PHE A 111 -8.54 17.81 -4.55
CA PHE A 111 -7.90 16.95 -5.54
C PHE A 111 -8.64 16.91 -6.88
N SER A 112 -7.94 16.48 -7.91
CA SER A 112 -8.55 16.09 -9.18
C SER A 112 -8.99 14.63 -9.13
N PRO A 113 -10.25 14.29 -9.50
CA PRO A 113 -10.67 12.88 -9.60
C PRO A 113 -9.80 12.05 -10.54
N LYS A 114 -9.23 12.65 -11.57
CA LYS A 114 -8.26 12.00 -12.46
C LYS A 114 -6.97 11.62 -11.74
N GLU A 115 -6.49 12.46 -10.81
CA GLU A 115 -5.34 12.16 -9.98
C GLU A 115 -5.62 10.94 -9.09
N VAL A 116 -6.77 10.92 -8.43
CA VAL A 116 -7.19 9.77 -7.61
C VAL A 116 -7.19 8.48 -8.43
N MET A 117 -7.80 8.49 -9.63
CA MET A 117 -7.83 7.30 -10.49
C MET A 117 -6.43 6.90 -11.00
N ALA A 118 -5.56 7.83 -11.32
CA ALA A 118 -4.18 7.55 -11.72
C ALA A 118 -3.41 6.85 -10.59
N ARG A 119 -3.59 7.28 -9.32
CA ARG A 119 -2.99 6.65 -8.15
C ARG A 119 -3.58 5.27 -7.86
N VAL A 120 -4.89 5.11 -7.97
CA VAL A 120 -5.57 3.81 -7.90
C VAL A 120 -4.98 2.84 -8.91
N ALA A 121 -4.85 3.25 -10.17
CA ALA A 121 -4.25 2.42 -11.22
C ALA A 121 -2.78 2.08 -10.91
N ALA A 122 -1.99 3.03 -10.41
CA ALA A 122 -0.59 2.82 -10.04
C ALA A 122 -0.47 1.83 -8.86
N ILE A 123 -1.29 1.93 -7.83
CA ILE A 123 -1.28 1.03 -6.68
C ILE A 123 -1.69 -0.38 -7.10
N THR A 124 -2.80 -0.53 -7.82
CA THR A 124 -3.35 -1.83 -8.21
C THR A 124 -2.54 -2.55 -9.29
N SER A 125 -1.91 -1.81 -10.22
CA SER A 125 -1.05 -2.40 -11.26
C SER A 125 0.22 -3.05 -10.66
N ARG A 126 0.75 -2.49 -9.57
CA ARG A 126 1.91 -3.06 -8.87
C ARG A 126 1.58 -4.42 -8.24
N VAL A 127 0.39 -4.56 -7.68
CA VAL A 127 -0.09 -5.84 -7.13
C VAL A 127 -0.17 -6.91 -8.24
N LYS A 128 -0.58 -6.51 -9.47
CA LYS A 128 -0.72 -7.42 -10.62
C LYS A 128 0.57 -7.69 -11.40
N ASN A 129 1.48 -6.71 -11.52
CA ASN A 129 2.70 -6.86 -12.32
C ASN A 129 3.78 -7.71 -11.65
N ASN A 130 3.74 -7.89 -10.32
CA ASN A 130 4.60 -8.86 -9.63
C ASN A 130 4.31 -10.32 -10.01
N SER A 131 3.24 -10.60 -10.77
CA SER A 131 2.87 -11.95 -11.21
C SER A 131 3.42 -12.36 -12.60
N LYS A 132 4.19 -11.51 -13.30
CA LYS A 132 4.57 -11.76 -14.72
C LYS A 132 6.05 -11.96 -15.04
N THR A 133 6.98 -11.86 -14.09
CA THR A 133 8.40 -12.15 -14.36
C THR A 133 8.79 -13.52 -13.80
N LYS A 134 8.95 -14.51 -14.68
CA LYS A 134 9.61 -15.78 -14.39
C LYS A 134 11.06 -15.55 -13.98
N LYS A 135 11.34 -15.50 -12.66
CA LYS A 135 12.63 -15.85 -12.05
C LYS A 135 12.43 -16.04 -10.55
N GLU A 136 12.64 -17.27 -10.10
CA GLU A 136 12.56 -17.71 -8.69
C GLU A 136 11.23 -17.37 -8.00
N ASP A 137 10.30 -18.31 -8.01
CA ASP A 137 8.98 -18.15 -7.39
C ASP A 137 9.05 -18.07 -5.86
N LYS A 138 10.22 -18.39 -5.28
CA LYS A 138 10.48 -18.36 -3.84
C LYS A 138 11.91 -17.91 -3.53
N TYR A 139 12.03 -17.13 -2.46
CA TYR A 139 13.32 -16.84 -1.81
C TYR A 139 13.34 -17.51 -0.44
N VAL A 140 14.48 -18.12 -0.09
CA VAL A 140 14.67 -18.77 1.21
C VAL A 140 16.01 -18.31 1.77
N PHE A 141 15.98 -17.71 2.97
CA PHE A 141 17.15 -17.24 3.71
C PHE A 141 17.06 -17.78 5.13
N GLU A 142 17.72 -18.91 5.38
CA GLU A 142 17.57 -19.62 6.65
C GLU A 142 16.09 -19.97 6.93
N GLY A 143 15.42 -19.33 7.88
CA GLY A 143 14.00 -19.52 8.17
C GLY A 143 13.10 -18.36 7.69
N LEU A 144 13.61 -17.43 6.88
CA LEU A 144 12.82 -16.41 6.20
C LEU A 144 12.51 -16.89 4.78
N GLU A 145 11.25 -17.21 4.51
CA GLU A 145 10.78 -17.68 3.21
C GLU A 145 9.79 -16.67 2.61
N ILE A 146 9.97 -16.35 1.35
CA ILE A 146 9.11 -15.44 0.62
C ILE A 146 8.59 -16.14 -0.64
N ASP A 147 7.30 -16.40 -0.69
CA ASP A 147 6.60 -16.90 -1.87
C ASP A 147 6.09 -15.70 -2.68
N LEU A 148 6.68 -15.48 -3.85
CA LEU A 148 6.32 -14.35 -4.70
C LEU A 148 4.96 -14.52 -5.37
N LEU A 149 4.56 -15.75 -5.70
CA LEU A 149 3.29 -16.03 -6.36
C LEU A 149 2.11 -15.89 -5.38
N GLY A 150 2.29 -16.46 -4.18
CA GLY A 150 1.28 -16.39 -3.13
C GLY A 150 1.31 -15.09 -2.33
N ARG A 151 2.31 -14.20 -2.53
CA ARG A 151 2.60 -13.03 -1.68
C ARG A 151 2.64 -13.39 -0.18
N VAL A 152 3.23 -14.53 0.13
CA VAL A 152 3.32 -15.06 1.49
C VAL A 152 4.74 -14.91 2.01
N VAL A 153 4.86 -14.42 3.23
CA VAL A 153 6.12 -14.39 3.99
C VAL A 153 5.98 -15.31 5.19
N VAL A 154 6.95 -16.20 5.35
CA VAL A 154 7.03 -17.14 6.46
C VAL A 154 8.32 -16.87 7.22
N VAL A 155 8.22 -16.79 8.53
CA VAL A 155 9.35 -16.61 9.46
C VAL A 155 9.36 -17.80 10.42
N ASP A 156 10.38 -18.65 10.34
CA ASP A 156 10.52 -19.87 11.15
C ASP A 156 9.28 -20.79 11.12
N GLY A 157 8.69 -20.95 9.94
CA GLY A 157 7.49 -21.78 9.73
C GLY A 157 6.17 -21.08 10.06
N GLU A 158 6.19 -19.86 10.60
CA GLU A 158 5.00 -19.06 10.87
C GLU A 158 4.73 -18.06 9.75
N LYS A 159 3.53 -18.04 9.21
CA LYS A 159 3.11 -17.03 8.25
C LYS A 159 3.03 -15.66 8.94
N LYS A 160 3.67 -14.66 8.35
CA LYS A 160 3.61 -13.26 8.80
C LYS A 160 2.79 -12.41 7.85
N GLU A 161 1.92 -11.61 8.42
CA GLU A 161 1.12 -10.66 7.65
C GLU A 161 1.90 -9.33 7.54
N LEU A 162 2.32 -9.02 6.32
CA LEU A 162 2.94 -7.76 5.96
C LEU A 162 1.90 -6.86 5.29
N THR A 163 1.98 -5.55 5.52
CA THR A 163 1.23 -4.61 4.68
C THR A 163 1.70 -4.70 3.23
N PRO A 164 0.90 -4.30 2.24
CA PRO A 164 1.31 -4.33 0.84
C PRO A 164 2.66 -3.64 0.59
N LYS A 165 2.90 -2.49 1.24
CA LYS A 165 4.16 -1.76 1.10
C LYS A 165 5.35 -2.41 1.81
N GLU A 166 5.16 -3.02 2.98
CA GLU A 166 6.22 -3.82 3.61
C GLU A 166 6.61 -5.00 2.72
N TYR A 167 5.63 -5.68 2.13
CA TYR A 167 5.89 -6.78 1.20
C TYR A 167 6.65 -6.31 -0.05
N ASP A 168 6.19 -5.24 -0.71
CA ASP A 168 6.82 -4.71 -1.91
C ASP A 168 8.25 -4.23 -1.62
N LEU A 169 8.47 -3.58 -0.48
CA LEU A 169 9.78 -3.16 0.00
C LEU A 169 10.71 -4.36 0.24
N LEU A 170 10.22 -5.40 0.93
CA LEU A 170 10.98 -6.63 1.17
C LEU A 170 11.41 -7.29 -0.14
N VAL A 171 10.47 -7.48 -1.05
CA VAL A 171 10.72 -8.08 -2.38
C VAL A 171 11.72 -7.24 -3.18
N TYR A 172 11.59 -5.91 -3.17
CA TYR A 172 12.51 -5.03 -3.87
C TYR A 172 13.94 -5.13 -3.30
N LEU A 173 14.09 -5.12 -1.98
CA LEU A 173 15.37 -5.27 -1.30
C LEU A 173 16.02 -6.63 -1.60
N ILE A 174 15.24 -7.73 -1.57
CA ILE A 174 15.72 -9.09 -1.85
C ILE A 174 16.13 -9.24 -3.32
N LYS A 175 15.36 -8.73 -4.25
CA LYS A 175 15.72 -8.74 -5.69
C LYS A 175 17.02 -8.00 -5.99
N ASN A 176 17.39 -7.05 -5.12
CA ASN A 176 18.63 -6.29 -5.18
C ASN A 176 19.59 -6.65 -4.02
N LYS A 177 19.56 -7.90 -3.54
CA LYS A 177 20.40 -8.34 -2.43
C LYS A 177 21.87 -8.00 -2.64
N ASN A 178 22.56 -7.66 -1.55
CA ASN A 178 23.96 -7.25 -1.51
C ASN A 178 24.28 -5.92 -2.23
N ILE A 179 23.27 -5.21 -2.76
CA ILE A 179 23.42 -3.90 -3.37
C ILE A 179 22.93 -2.82 -2.40
N ALA A 180 23.75 -1.79 -2.17
CA ALA A 180 23.34 -0.62 -1.41
C ALA A 180 22.41 0.25 -2.28
N LEU A 181 21.17 0.45 -1.81
CA LEU A 181 20.14 1.22 -2.48
C LEU A 181 19.92 2.56 -1.77
N SER A 182 19.89 3.66 -2.53
CA SER A 182 19.54 4.96 -1.95
C SER A 182 18.06 5.01 -1.55
N ARG A 183 17.73 5.88 -0.57
CA ARG A 183 16.34 6.12 -0.15
C ARG A 183 15.47 6.57 -1.32
N GLU A 184 15.96 7.51 -2.10
CA GLU A 184 15.30 7.99 -3.31
C GLU A 184 14.99 6.85 -4.30
N LYS A 185 15.98 5.98 -4.57
CA LYS A 185 15.78 4.83 -5.46
C LYS A 185 14.74 3.86 -4.91
N ILE A 186 14.79 3.55 -3.61
CA ILE A 186 13.79 2.70 -2.96
C ILE A 186 12.41 3.35 -3.04
N LEU A 187 12.33 4.66 -2.74
CA LEU A 187 11.08 5.42 -2.81
C LEU A 187 10.45 5.34 -4.20
N ASN A 188 11.23 5.68 -5.23
CA ASN A 188 10.76 5.70 -6.61
C ASN A 188 10.30 4.32 -7.09
N GLU A 189 11.00 3.25 -6.75
CA GLU A 189 10.69 1.89 -7.21
C GLU A 189 9.53 1.25 -6.43
N VAL A 190 9.42 1.52 -5.13
CA VAL A 190 8.38 0.92 -4.27
C VAL A 190 7.11 1.77 -4.23
N TRP A 191 7.23 3.11 -4.29
CA TRP A 191 6.08 4.03 -4.26
C TRP A 191 5.79 4.67 -5.61
N GLY A 192 6.78 4.77 -6.50
CA GLY A 192 6.68 5.34 -7.84
C GLY A 192 7.21 6.78 -7.92
N TYR A 193 7.55 7.19 -9.14
CA TYR A 193 8.13 8.52 -9.40
C TYR A 193 7.18 9.68 -9.09
N ASP A 194 5.88 9.45 -9.12
CA ASP A 194 4.85 10.45 -8.82
C ASP A 194 4.47 10.51 -7.33
N PHE A 195 5.23 9.81 -6.48
CA PHE A 195 5.00 9.81 -5.04
C PHE A 195 5.58 11.09 -4.43
N PHE A 196 4.75 11.91 -3.79
CA PHE A 196 5.14 13.18 -3.16
C PHE A 196 5.60 13.05 -1.70
N GLY A 197 5.94 11.85 -1.25
CA GLY A 197 6.47 11.61 0.08
C GLY A 197 7.97 11.89 0.18
N GLU A 198 8.44 12.10 1.41
CA GLU A 198 9.86 12.31 1.71
C GLU A 198 10.62 10.98 1.86
N ASP A 199 11.95 11.03 1.78
CA ASP A 199 12.87 9.91 2.03
C ASP A 199 12.62 9.21 3.38
N ARG A 200 12.10 9.94 4.39
CA ARG A 200 11.72 9.42 5.71
C ARG A 200 10.62 8.36 5.66
N THR A 201 9.80 8.35 4.60
CA THR A 201 8.81 7.30 4.36
C THR A 201 9.48 5.93 4.29
N VAL A 202 10.62 5.85 3.60
CA VAL A 202 11.41 4.61 3.50
C VAL A 202 11.89 4.16 4.88
N ASP A 203 12.41 5.10 5.70
CA ASP A 203 12.93 4.77 7.04
C ASP A 203 11.83 4.19 7.94
N THR A 204 10.63 4.75 7.89
CA THR A 204 9.46 4.26 8.64
C THR A 204 9.08 2.84 8.21
N HIS A 205 8.96 2.59 6.90
CA HIS A 205 8.59 1.26 6.41
C HIS A 205 9.69 0.22 6.63
N VAL A 206 10.98 0.61 6.57
CA VAL A 206 12.07 -0.30 6.95
C VAL A 206 12.00 -0.66 8.43
N LYS A 207 11.68 0.30 9.32
CA LYS A 207 11.47 0.01 10.75
C LYS A 207 10.33 -0.98 10.97
N MET A 208 9.19 -0.79 10.30
CA MET A 208 8.03 -1.70 10.38
C MET A 208 8.39 -3.07 9.85
N LEU A 209 8.96 -3.15 8.64
CA LEU A 209 9.38 -4.40 8.02
C LEU A 209 10.36 -5.18 8.90
N ARG A 210 11.35 -4.50 9.51
CA ARG A 210 12.26 -5.13 10.47
C ARG A 210 11.54 -5.74 11.67
N ASN A 211 10.47 -5.10 12.15
CA ASN A 211 9.66 -5.63 13.23
C ASN A 211 8.87 -6.87 12.78
N SER A 212 8.29 -6.83 11.57
CA SER A 212 7.50 -7.92 10.99
C SER A 212 8.32 -9.17 10.72
N ILE A 213 9.58 -9.04 10.23
CA ILE A 213 10.48 -10.17 9.98
C ILE A 213 11.29 -10.60 11.23
N GLY A 214 11.13 -9.90 12.34
CA GLY A 214 11.63 -10.29 13.67
C GLY A 214 13.14 -10.50 13.73
N LYS A 215 13.60 -11.72 14.01
CA LYS A 215 15.03 -12.04 14.17
C LYS A 215 15.85 -11.87 12.89
N TYR A 216 15.22 -11.82 11.72
CA TYR A 216 15.87 -11.57 10.43
C TYR A 216 16.03 -10.08 10.10
N ARG A 217 15.67 -9.19 11.04
CA ARG A 217 15.78 -7.73 10.90
C ARG A 217 17.18 -7.26 10.49
N ASP A 218 18.21 -7.96 10.94
CA ASP A 218 19.61 -7.60 10.70
C ASP A 218 20.04 -7.91 9.25
N LYS A 219 19.27 -8.72 8.51
CA LYS A 219 19.46 -8.89 7.06
C LYS A 219 19.17 -7.59 6.26
N ILE A 220 18.46 -6.65 6.85
CA ILE A 220 18.27 -5.31 6.27
C ILE A 220 19.25 -4.35 6.97
N THR A 221 20.37 -4.09 6.35
CA THR A 221 21.44 -3.24 6.90
C THR A 221 21.23 -1.79 6.49
N THR A 222 21.48 -0.86 7.43
CA THR A 222 21.45 0.59 7.14
C THR A 222 22.83 1.04 6.65
N ILE A 223 22.88 1.64 5.47
CA ILE A 223 24.08 2.27 4.90
C ILE A 223 23.99 3.77 5.18
N ARG A 224 24.80 4.25 6.13
CA ARG A 224 24.78 5.66 6.56
C ARG A 224 24.98 6.61 5.39
N GLY A 225 24.19 7.67 5.34
CA GLY A 225 24.23 8.67 4.26
C GLY A 225 23.70 8.21 2.90
N MET A 226 23.31 6.95 2.74
CA MET A 226 22.81 6.39 1.49
C MET A 226 21.40 5.83 1.60
N GLY A 227 21.21 4.75 2.36
CA GLY A 227 19.92 4.08 2.47
C GLY A 227 20.04 2.69 3.05
N TYR A 228 19.63 1.65 2.32
CA TYR A 228 19.49 0.29 2.84
C TYR A 228 20.02 -0.77 1.89
N LYS A 229 20.40 -1.92 2.47
CA LYS A 229 20.87 -3.10 1.75
C LYS A 229 20.28 -4.36 2.42
N PHE A 230 19.82 -5.32 1.62
CA PHE A 230 19.53 -6.66 2.11
C PHE A 230 20.79 -7.52 2.00
N GLU A 231 21.22 -8.12 3.08
CA GLU A 231 22.38 -9.03 3.16
C GLU A 231 21.89 -10.48 3.28
N GLU A 232 22.48 -11.35 2.45
CA GLU A 232 22.17 -12.77 2.42
C GLU A 232 22.82 -13.52 3.58
#